data_edaad7e560dd0070728881b4ec946ebc
#
_entry.id   edaad7e560dd0070728881b4ec946ebc
#
_cell.length_a   1.000
_cell.length_b   1.000
_cell.length_c   1.000
_cell.angle_alpha   90.00
_cell.angle_beta   90.00
_cell.angle_gamma   90.00
#
_symmetry.space_group_name_H-M   'P 1'
#
loop_
_entity.id
_entity.type
_entity.pdbx_description
1 polymer ?
#
loop_
_entity_poly.entity_id
_entity_poly.type
_entity_poly.pdbx_seq_one_letter_code
_entity_poly.pdbx_strand_id
1 'polypeptide(L)'
;MRGVLLTEHGGPDVLGCTGIPDPEPKAGQVLVELRTAGINRRDALIRGGIGPGYRPHLPVILGSDGAGIRRDTGEEVIILPSLRWGDDDACPGPDFAVLGGGPDGGTYAELIAVDEACLFPKPRHLAWAEAGALSLSGLTSYRALFTVGRLRRGQTLVILGAGSGVSLIALQLAVKAGARVAVTSSSEDKLRLAEEMGAAVGVDYTVPDWELRLRDEIGEADLVLDSV
;
A
#
# COMPACT_ATOMS: atom_id res chain seq x y z
N MET A 1 4.85 -24.52 7.74
CA MET A 1 4.64 -23.78 6.48
C MET A 1 5.96 -23.25 5.91
N ARG A 2 5.99 -22.80 4.67
CA ARG A 2 7.12 -22.03 4.13
C ARG A 2 6.86 -20.53 4.33
N GLY A 3 7.93 -19.78 4.56
CA GLY A 3 7.87 -18.32 4.67
C GLY A 3 9.20 -17.68 4.31
N VAL A 4 9.18 -16.38 4.00
CA VAL A 4 10.39 -15.59 3.77
C VAL A 4 10.73 -14.85 5.04
N LEU A 5 11.80 -15.31 5.69
CA LEU A 5 12.25 -14.81 6.99
C LEU A 5 13.42 -13.83 6.81
N LEU A 6 13.27 -12.64 7.37
CA LEU A 6 14.34 -11.66 7.50
C LEU A 6 15.06 -11.89 8.85
N THR A 7 16.30 -12.33 8.81
CA THR A 7 17.12 -12.60 10.00
C THR A 7 18.17 -11.52 10.25
N GLU A 8 18.52 -10.76 9.22
CA GLU A 8 19.45 -9.63 9.29
C GLU A 8 19.07 -8.56 8.25
N HIS A 9 19.45 -7.33 8.46
CA HIS A 9 19.24 -6.26 7.49
C HIS A 9 20.28 -6.29 6.38
N GLY A 10 19.86 -6.03 5.12
CA GLY A 10 20.79 -6.06 4.00
C GLY A 10 20.14 -5.91 2.62
N GLY A 11 20.85 -6.39 1.61
CA GLY A 11 20.40 -6.47 0.22
C GLY A 11 19.30 -7.53 0.03
N PRO A 12 18.82 -7.74 -1.22
CA PRO A 12 17.81 -8.75 -1.50
C PRO A 12 18.17 -10.19 -1.11
N ASP A 13 19.42 -10.48 -1.06
CA ASP A 13 20.05 -11.77 -0.73
C ASP A 13 19.85 -12.22 0.73
N VAL A 14 19.50 -11.29 1.63
CA VAL A 14 19.17 -11.66 3.03
C VAL A 14 17.76 -12.25 3.17
N LEU A 15 16.95 -12.25 2.11
CA LEU A 15 15.61 -12.84 2.11
C LEU A 15 15.69 -14.33 1.77
N GLY A 16 15.52 -15.17 2.78
CA GLY A 16 15.53 -16.62 2.61
C GLY A 16 14.13 -17.24 2.74
N CYS A 17 13.74 -18.06 1.76
CA CYS A 17 12.56 -18.91 1.90
C CYS A 17 12.91 -20.15 2.70
N THR A 18 12.26 -20.34 3.85
CA THR A 18 12.59 -21.43 4.78
C THR A 18 11.32 -22.04 5.39
N GLY A 19 11.47 -23.24 5.98
CA GLY A 19 10.43 -23.85 6.80
C GLY A 19 10.36 -23.15 8.16
N ILE A 20 9.17 -22.71 8.52
CA ILE A 20 8.85 -22.06 9.80
C ILE A 20 7.61 -22.73 10.41
N PRO A 21 7.41 -22.66 11.73
CA PRO A 21 6.18 -23.17 12.34
C PRO A 21 4.93 -22.53 11.74
N ASP A 22 3.84 -23.27 11.68
CA ASP A 22 2.54 -22.69 11.34
C ASP A 22 2.12 -21.69 12.44
N PRO A 23 1.50 -20.55 12.08
CA PRO A 23 1.01 -19.63 13.08
C PRO A 23 -0.19 -20.19 13.83
N GLU A 24 -0.20 -20.00 15.15
CA GLU A 24 -1.33 -20.37 16.00
C GLU A 24 -2.23 -19.14 16.21
N PRO A 25 -3.49 -19.14 15.72
CA PRO A 25 -4.41 -18.03 15.91
C PRO A 25 -4.72 -17.80 17.39
N LYS A 26 -4.60 -16.58 17.86
CA LYS A 26 -5.05 -16.15 19.19
C LYS A 26 -6.56 -15.91 19.18
N ALA A 27 -7.14 -15.66 20.35
CA ALA A 27 -8.55 -15.28 20.46
C ALA A 27 -8.86 -14.06 19.58
N GLY A 28 -9.87 -14.14 18.73
CA GLY A 28 -10.26 -13.11 17.76
C GLY A 28 -9.43 -13.10 16.46
N GLN A 29 -8.46 -14.01 16.32
CA GLN A 29 -7.71 -14.19 15.08
C GLN A 29 -8.22 -15.35 14.24
N VAL A 30 -8.03 -15.21 12.94
CA VAL A 30 -8.38 -16.21 11.92
C VAL A 30 -7.13 -16.59 11.14
N LEU A 31 -7.02 -17.87 10.82
CA LEU A 31 -5.97 -18.38 9.95
C LEU A 31 -6.36 -18.20 8.48
N VAL A 32 -5.51 -17.54 7.72
CA VAL A 32 -5.68 -17.33 6.28
C VAL A 32 -4.59 -18.06 5.51
N GLU A 33 -5.01 -18.88 4.55
CA GLU A 33 -4.13 -19.49 3.55
C GLU A 33 -3.90 -18.50 2.42
N LEU A 34 -2.69 -17.95 2.33
CA LEU A 34 -2.35 -16.92 1.36
C LEU A 34 -2.23 -17.49 -0.06
N ARG A 35 -2.86 -16.83 -1.00
CA ARG A 35 -2.76 -17.08 -2.45
C ARG A 35 -1.79 -16.12 -3.12
N THR A 36 -1.65 -14.92 -2.55
CA THR A 36 -0.78 -13.88 -3.06
C THR A 36 -0.42 -12.88 -1.96
N ALA A 37 0.73 -12.25 -2.11
CA ALA A 37 1.22 -11.16 -1.28
C ALA A 37 1.74 -10.03 -2.16
N GLY A 38 1.42 -8.78 -1.82
CA GLY A 38 1.94 -7.61 -2.51
C GLY A 38 3.32 -7.20 -1.99
N ILE A 39 4.15 -6.65 -2.88
CA ILE A 39 5.45 -6.09 -2.53
C ILE A 39 5.33 -4.59 -2.44
N ASN A 40 5.79 -4.02 -1.32
CA ASN A 40 5.74 -2.59 -1.06
C ASN A 40 7.14 -2.01 -0.81
N ARG A 41 7.34 -0.73 -1.12
CA ARG A 41 8.59 -0.01 -0.79
C ARG A 41 8.96 -0.13 0.69
N ARG A 42 7.94 -0.15 1.57
CA ARG A 42 8.11 -0.37 3.01
C ARG A 42 8.89 -1.66 3.32
N ASP A 43 8.60 -2.74 2.61
CA ASP A 43 9.29 -4.02 2.83
C ASP A 43 10.78 -3.91 2.50
N ALA A 44 11.13 -3.18 1.45
CA ALA A 44 12.53 -2.91 1.10
C ALA A 44 13.24 -2.02 2.15
N LEU A 45 12.53 -1.04 2.73
CA LEU A 45 13.07 -0.19 3.80
C LEU A 45 13.32 -1.01 5.07
N ILE A 46 12.38 -1.88 5.46
CA ILE A 46 12.55 -2.78 6.61
C ILE A 46 13.68 -3.76 6.36
N ARG A 47 13.72 -4.38 5.18
CA ARG A 47 14.82 -5.29 4.82
C ARG A 47 16.17 -4.59 4.94
N GLY A 48 16.30 -3.36 4.44
CA GLY A 48 17.53 -2.58 4.52
C GLY A 48 17.82 -1.98 5.90
N GLY A 49 16.86 -1.99 6.82
CA GLY A 49 16.97 -1.30 8.10
C GLY A 49 17.13 0.22 7.96
N ILE A 50 16.48 0.81 6.94
CA ILE A 50 16.67 2.20 6.51
C ILE A 50 15.63 3.10 7.18
N GLY A 51 16.10 3.99 8.06
CA GLY A 51 15.28 5.02 8.70
C GLY A 51 14.63 4.58 10.01
N PRO A 52 14.13 5.55 10.79
CA PRO A 52 13.40 5.28 12.03
C PRO A 52 12.07 4.56 11.72
N GLY A 53 11.70 3.60 12.54
CA GLY A 53 10.48 2.80 12.35
C GLY A 53 10.58 1.64 11.36
N TYR A 54 11.73 1.47 10.67
CA TYR A 54 11.98 0.35 9.75
C TYR A 54 13.07 -0.62 10.25
N ARG A 55 13.23 -0.71 11.57
CA ARG A 55 14.16 -1.63 12.26
C ARG A 55 13.42 -2.45 13.31
N PRO A 56 12.63 -3.44 12.90
CA PRO A 56 11.98 -4.34 13.85
C PRO A 56 13.01 -5.21 14.56
N HIS A 57 12.58 -5.82 15.65
CA HIS A 57 13.33 -6.92 16.25
C HIS A 57 13.30 -8.13 15.33
N LEU A 58 14.46 -8.58 14.91
CA LEU A 58 14.61 -9.75 14.03
C LEU A 58 14.62 -11.07 14.85
N PRO A 59 14.17 -12.20 14.30
CA PRO A 59 13.69 -12.37 12.93
C PRO A 59 12.24 -11.95 12.73
N VAL A 60 11.86 -11.52 11.48
CA VAL A 60 10.49 -11.20 11.11
C VAL A 60 10.11 -11.74 9.75
N ILE A 61 8.80 -11.96 9.53
CA ILE A 61 8.23 -12.20 8.21
C ILE A 61 7.75 -10.85 7.67
N LEU A 62 8.19 -10.46 6.48
CA LEU A 62 7.77 -9.24 5.81
C LEU A 62 6.42 -9.41 5.10
N GLY A 63 5.98 -8.34 4.45
CA GLY A 63 4.77 -8.29 3.63
C GLY A 63 3.57 -7.75 4.40
N SER A 64 3.02 -6.65 3.89
CA SER A 64 1.86 -5.95 4.49
C SER A 64 0.56 -6.27 3.76
N ASP A 65 0.63 -6.53 2.45
CA ASP A 65 -0.51 -6.85 1.61
C ASP A 65 -0.64 -8.35 1.38
N GLY A 66 -1.87 -8.82 1.36
CA GLY A 66 -2.14 -10.22 1.02
C GLY A 66 -3.61 -10.46 0.72
N ALA A 67 -3.85 -11.50 -0.05
CA ALA A 67 -5.17 -12.07 -0.27
C ALA A 67 -5.09 -13.59 -0.20
N GLY A 68 -6.14 -14.21 0.32
CA GLY A 68 -6.15 -15.65 0.56
C GLY A 68 -7.53 -16.18 0.91
N ILE A 69 -7.54 -17.36 1.50
CA ILE A 69 -8.75 -18.09 1.87
C ILE A 69 -8.75 -18.29 3.38
N ARG A 70 -9.81 -17.91 4.05
CA ARG A 70 -10.05 -18.22 5.46
C ARG A 70 -10.14 -19.74 5.66
N ARG A 71 -9.40 -20.25 6.62
CA ARG A 71 -9.38 -21.71 6.88
C ARG A 71 -10.64 -22.20 7.58
N ASP A 72 -11.35 -21.34 8.29
CA ASP A 72 -12.57 -21.67 9.04
C ASP A 72 -13.83 -21.66 8.16
N THR A 73 -13.99 -20.68 7.26
CA THR A 73 -15.20 -20.50 6.45
C THR A 73 -15.01 -20.83 4.97
N GLY A 74 -13.77 -20.85 4.46
CA GLY A 74 -13.47 -21.01 3.04
C GLY A 74 -13.68 -19.74 2.21
N GLU A 75 -13.96 -18.59 2.84
CA GLU A 75 -14.17 -17.32 2.15
C GLU A 75 -12.87 -16.75 1.57
N GLU A 76 -12.98 -16.19 0.35
CA GLU A 76 -11.91 -15.42 -0.27
C GLU A 76 -11.83 -14.02 0.34
N VAL A 77 -10.66 -13.66 0.88
CA VAL A 77 -10.46 -12.39 1.61
C VAL A 77 -9.23 -11.63 1.15
N ILE A 78 -9.27 -10.31 1.35
CA ILE A 78 -8.10 -9.43 1.39
C ILE A 78 -7.80 -9.08 2.83
N ILE A 79 -6.51 -8.85 3.13
CA ILE A 79 -6.03 -8.51 4.47
C ILE A 79 -5.77 -7.00 4.52
N LEU A 80 -6.42 -6.31 5.44
CA LEU A 80 -6.13 -4.91 5.74
C LEU A 80 -4.89 -4.84 6.65
N PRO A 81 -3.82 -4.13 6.24
CA PRO A 81 -2.56 -4.14 6.99
C PRO A 81 -2.53 -3.22 8.21
N SER A 82 -3.56 -2.43 8.43
CA SER A 82 -3.69 -1.46 9.53
C SER A 82 -4.19 -2.18 10.79
N LEU A 83 -3.30 -2.41 11.74
CA LEU A 83 -3.62 -3.12 12.98
C LEU A 83 -3.83 -2.12 14.11
N ARG A 84 -4.89 -2.31 14.90
CA ARG A 84 -5.12 -1.56 16.16
C ARG A 84 -5.09 -0.03 15.96
N TRP A 85 -5.78 0.45 14.93
CA TRP A 85 -5.83 1.91 14.62
C TRP A 85 -6.31 2.73 15.82
N GLY A 86 -7.28 2.23 16.58
CA GLY A 86 -7.93 2.94 17.66
C GLY A 86 -9.27 3.57 17.24
N ASP A 87 -9.85 4.34 18.13
CA ASP A 87 -11.22 4.88 17.99
C ASP A 87 -11.26 6.25 17.28
N ASP A 88 -10.11 6.91 17.09
CA ASP A 88 -10.01 8.21 16.42
C ASP A 88 -9.64 8.03 14.93
N ASP A 89 -10.58 8.34 14.05
CA ASP A 89 -10.33 8.29 12.60
C ASP A 89 -9.25 9.29 12.13
N ALA A 90 -8.99 10.35 12.89
CA ALA A 90 -8.03 11.39 12.52
C ALA A 90 -6.58 10.95 12.71
N CYS A 91 -6.30 10.17 13.75
CA CYS A 91 -4.94 9.75 14.07
C CYS A 91 -4.89 8.33 14.65
N PRO A 92 -3.78 7.61 14.45
CA PRO A 92 -3.61 6.28 15.03
C PRO A 92 -3.43 6.35 16.54
N GLY A 93 -3.96 5.34 17.23
CA GLY A 93 -3.73 5.13 18.66
C GLY A 93 -2.29 4.66 18.96
N PRO A 94 -1.94 4.57 20.25
CA PRO A 94 -0.56 4.24 20.67
C PRO A 94 -0.14 2.81 20.28
N ASP A 95 -1.10 1.90 20.12
CA ASP A 95 -0.84 0.49 19.78
C ASP A 95 -0.91 0.21 18.27
N PHE A 96 -1.05 1.27 17.46
CA PHE A 96 -1.11 1.14 16.01
C PHE A 96 0.14 0.45 15.46
N ALA A 97 -0.09 -0.51 14.58
CA ALA A 97 0.97 -1.19 13.84
C ALA A 97 0.55 -1.44 12.39
N VAL A 98 1.55 -1.66 11.55
CA VAL A 98 1.34 -2.11 10.17
C VAL A 98 1.90 -3.52 10.04
N LEU A 99 1.10 -4.42 9.50
CA LEU A 99 1.45 -5.81 9.26
C LEU A 99 2.78 -5.94 8.48
N GLY A 100 3.56 -6.99 8.75
CA GLY A 100 4.80 -7.25 8.03
C GLY A 100 6.00 -6.43 8.48
N GLY A 101 6.11 -6.15 9.75
CA GLY A 101 7.25 -5.41 10.31
C GLY A 101 7.34 -5.49 11.81
N GLY A 102 6.69 -6.48 12.42
CA GLY A 102 6.64 -6.67 13.85
C GLY A 102 6.19 -8.07 14.25
N PRO A 103 5.82 -8.25 15.52
CA PRO A 103 5.46 -9.56 16.07
C PRO A 103 4.15 -10.14 15.52
N ASP A 104 3.36 -9.34 14.82
CA ASP A 104 2.08 -9.75 14.23
C ASP A 104 2.26 -10.54 12.92
N GLY A 105 3.51 -10.83 12.52
CA GLY A 105 3.83 -11.56 11.30
C GLY A 105 3.73 -10.73 10.02
N GLY A 106 3.73 -11.41 8.88
CA GLY A 106 3.67 -10.78 7.56
C GLY A 106 3.15 -11.75 6.51
N THR A 107 2.86 -11.21 5.32
CA THR A 107 2.20 -11.96 4.24
C THR A 107 3.16 -12.73 3.33
N TYR A 108 4.49 -12.64 3.54
CA TYR A 108 5.45 -13.44 2.77
C TYR A 108 5.57 -14.87 3.34
N ALA A 109 4.44 -15.54 3.47
CA ALA A 109 4.30 -16.88 4.00
C ALA A 109 3.11 -17.63 3.35
N GLU A 110 3.00 -18.92 3.58
CA GLU A 110 1.84 -19.71 3.12
C GLU A 110 0.61 -19.49 3.99
N LEU A 111 0.81 -19.23 5.28
CA LEU A 111 -0.26 -19.01 6.26
C LEU A 111 0.02 -17.75 7.09
N ILE A 112 -1.03 -17.07 7.51
CA ILE A 112 -0.96 -15.97 8.46
C ILE A 112 -2.15 -16.02 9.42
N ALA A 113 -1.92 -15.72 10.70
CA ALA A 113 -2.97 -15.47 11.68
C ALA A 113 -3.16 -13.96 11.83
N VAL A 114 -4.36 -13.46 11.56
CA VAL A 114 -4.69 -12.03 11.62
C VAL A 114 -6.02 -11.83 12.35
N ASP A 115 -6.20 -10.65 12.94
CA ASP A 115 -7.45 -10.28 13.58
C ASP A 115 -8.61 -10.31 12.56
N GLU A 116 -9.72 -10.90 12.92
CA GLU A 116 -10.88 -11.03 12.01
C GLU A 116 -11.35 -9.67 11.48
N ALA A 117 -11.24 -8.61 12.30
CA ALA A 117 -11.56 -7.24 11.89
C ALA A 117 -10.68 -6.69 10.74
N CYS A 118 -9.54 -7.33 10.45
CA CYS A 118 -8.66 -6.98 9.34
C CYS A 118 -9.00 -7.75 8.04
N LEU A 119 -10.00 -8.61 8.06
CA LEU A 119 -10.40 -9.42 6.90
C LEU A 119 -11.61 -8.82 6.21
N PHE A 120 -11.51 -8.63 4.91
CA PHE A 120 -12.60 -8.15 4.06
C PHE A 120 -12.80 -9.09 2.89
N PRO A 121 -14.05 -9.28 2.42
CA PRO A 121 -14.30 -10.11 1.24
C PRO A 121 -13.48 -9.61 0.05
N LYS A 122 -12.79 -10.53 -0.62
CA LYS A 122 -12.08 -10.20 -1.85
C LYS A 122 -13.08 -9.72 -2.91
N PRO A 123 -12.86 -8.55 -3.55
CA PRO A 123 -13.71 -8.12 -4.65
C PRO A 123 -13.73 -9.16 -5.77
N ARG A 124 -14.92 -9.60 -6.18
CA ARG A 124 -15.09 -10.72 -7.13
C ARG A 124 -14.47 -10.47 -8.49
N HIS A 125 -14.38 -9.20 -8.91
CA HIS A 125 -13.82 -8.81 -10.21
C HIS A 125 -12.30 -8.74 -10.23
N LEU A 126 -11.63 -8.77 -9.06
CA LEU A 126 -10.18 -8.73 -8.99
C LEU A 126 -9.57 -10.13 -9.07
N ALA A 127 -8.54 -10.29 -9.89
CA ALA A 127 -7.68 -11.46 -9.82
C ALA A 127 -6.92 -11.51 -8.49
N TRP A 128 -6.37 -12.67 -8.13
CA TRP A 128 -5.61 -12.81 -6.89
C TRP A 128 -4.44 -11.85 -6.78
N ALA A 129 -3.69 -11.65 -7.89
CA ALA A 129 -2.55 -10.74 -7.93
C ALA A 129 -2.95 -9.29 -7.64
N GLU A 130 -4.07 -8.83 -8.22
CA GLU A 130 -4.60 -7.49 -7.99
C GLU A 130 -5.10 -7.33 -6.54
N ALA A 131 -5.86 -8.32 -6.06
CA ALA A 131 -6.38 -8.32 -4.70
C ALA A 131 -5.27 -8.29 -3.64
N GLY A 132 -4.17 -9.04 -3.87
CA GLY A 132 -3.04 -9.11 -2.94
C GLY A 132 -2.15 -7.89 -2.92
N ALA A 133 -2.26 -6.98 -3.89
CA ALA A 133 -1.49 -5.75 -3.94
C ALA A 133 -2.31 -4.48 -3.61
N LEU A 134 -3.60 -4.66 -3.26
CA LEU A 134 -4.54 -3.54 -3.16
C LEU A 134 -4.46 -2.82 -1.81
N SER A 135 -4.37 -3.56 -0.70
CA SER A 135 -4.82 -3.04 0.60
C SER A 135 -3.96 -1.90 1.14
N LEU A 136 -2.64 -2.01 1.15
CA LEU A 136 -1.76 -0.97 1.72
C LEU A 136 -1.82 0.32 0.90
N SER A 137 -1.57 0.21 -0.40
CA SER A 137 -1.58 1.37 -1.30
C SER A 137 -2.98 1.95 -1.45
N GLY A 138 -4.02 1.10 -1.49
CA GLY A 138 -5.41 1.52 -1.57
C GLY A 138 -5.87 2.29 -0.35
N LEU A 139 -5.62 1.78 0.85
CA LEU A 139 -5.97 2.46 2.10
C LEU A 139 -5.20 3.76 2.26
N THR A 140 -3.90 3.76 1.94
CA THR A 140 -3.06 4.96 1.97
C THR A 140 -3.62 6.04 1.04
N SER A 141 -3.92 5.68 -0.20
CA SER A 141 -4.47 6.60 -1.20
C SER A 141 -5.84 7.14 -0.78
N TYR A 142 -6.75 6.26 -0.35
CA TYR A 142 -8.08 6.66 0.08
C TYR A 142 -8.03 7.64 1.26
N ARG A 143 -7.24 7.30 2.27
CA ARG A 143 -7.09 8.13 3.45
C ARG A 143 -6.45 9.49 3.13
N ALA A 144 -5.38 9.50 2.34
CA ALA A 144 -4.72 10.73 1.93
C ALA A 144 -5.67 11.66 1.17
N LEU A 145 -6.44 11.14 0.22
CA LEU A 145 -7.33 11.93 -0.61
C LEU A 145 -8.60 12.38 0.13
N PHE A 146 -9.29 11.48 0.82
CA PHE A 146 -10.65 11.72 1.28
C PHE A 146 -10.74 12.01 2.77
N THR A 147 -10.00 11.28 3.61
CA THR A 147 -10.05 11.50 5.07
C THR A 147 -9.25 12.74 5.45
N VAL A 148 -8.02 12.85 4.98
CA VAL A 148 -7.12 13.95 5.32
C VAL A 148 -7.28 15.11 4.34
N GLY A 149 -7.12 14.84 3.04
CA GLY A 149 -7.16 15.83 1.96
C GLY A 149 -8.55 16.37 1.66
N ARG A 150 -9.62 15.65 2.06
CA ARG A 150 -11.02 16.03 1.84
C ARG A 150 -11.32 16.40 0.39
N LEU A 151 -10.69 15.71 -0.54
CA LEU A 151 -10.84 15.92 -1.98
C LEU A 151 -12.31 15.83 -2.39
N ARG A 152 -12.74 16.79 -3.20
CA ARG A 152 -14.12 16.90 -3.70
C ARG A 152 -14.14 16.97 -5.22
N ARG A 153 -15.30 16.66 -5.78
CA ARG A 153 -15.54 16.81 -7.22
C ARG A 153 -15.26 18.23 -7.69
N GLY A 154 -14.59 18.34 -8.83
CA GLY A 154 -14.24 19.62 -9.48
C GLY A 154 -12.96 20.26 -8.95
N GLN A 155 -12.37 19.73 -7.89
CA GLN A 155 -11.07 20.21 -7.39
C GLN A 155 -9.91 19.71 -8.25
N THR A 156 -8.79 20.42 -8.17
CA THR A 156 -7.53 20.08 -8.84
C THR A 156 -6.57 19.42 -7.85
N LEU A 157 -6.16 18.19 -8.17
CA LEU A 157 -5.17 17.41 -7.43
C LEU A 157 -3.86 17.33 -8.22
N VAL A 158 -2.74 17.60 -7.58
CA VAL A 158 -1.41 17.28 -8.09
C VAL A 158 -0.86 16.05 -7.36
N ILE A 159 -0.40 15.05 -8.11
CA ILE A 159 0.27 13.87 -7.57
C ILE A 159 1.74 13.91 -7.98
N LEU A 160 2.64 14.02 -7.00
CA LEU A 160 4.08 13.98 -7.25
C LEU A 160 4.54 12.52 -7.41
N GLY A 161 5.28 12.23 -8.47
CA GLY A 161 5.85 10.90 -8.71
C GLY A 161 4.83 9.88 -9.22
N ALA A 162 4.36 10.01 -10.45
CA ALA A 162 3.53 8.99 -11.09
C ALA A 162 4.25 7.64 -11.20
N GLY A 163 3.48 6.56 -11.08
CA GLY A 163 3.95 5.18 -11.27
C GLY A 163 4.27 4.41 -9.99
N SER A 164 4.10 5.00 -8.80
CA SER A 164 4.07 4.23 -7.54
C SER A 164 2.68 3.59 -7.34
N GLY A 165 2.59 2.53 -6.53
CA GLY A 165 1.31 1.90 -6.20
C GLY A 165 0.32 2.91 -5.60
N VAL A 166 0.78 3.75 -4.67
CA VAL A 166 -0.04 4.82 -4.06
C VAL A 166 -0.50 5.83 -5.11
N SER A 167 0.43 6.34 -5.95
CA SER A 167 0.10 7.35 -6.96
C SER A 167 -0.90 6.84 -8.00
N LEU A 168 -0.75 5.60 -8.48
CA LEU A 168 -1.65 5.02 -9.48
C LEU A 168 -3.05 4.75 -8.93
N ILE A 169 -3.17 4.30 -7.69
CA ILE A 169 -4.48 4.11 -7.06
C ILE A 169 -5.10 5.46 -6.72
N ALA A 170 -4.31 6.42 -6.19
CA ALA A 170 -4.78 7.77 -5.90
C ALA A 170 -5.33 8.47 -7.17
N LEU A 171 -4.63 8.35 -8.30
CA LEU A 171 -5.08 8.87 -9.58
C LEU A 171 -6.47 8.32 -9.95
N GLN A 172 -6.61 6.99 -9.94
CA GLN A 172 -7.89 6.35 -10.31
C GLN A 172 -9.03 6.78 -9.37
N LEU A 173 -8.77 6.83 -8.07
CA LEU A 173 -9.76 7.25 -7.08
C LEU A 173 -10.17 8.71 -7.29
N ALA A 174 -9.21 9.61 -7.52
CA ALA A 174 -9.46 11.03 -7.72
C ALA A 174 -10.22 11.31 -9.03
N VAL A 175 -9.83 10.67 -10.13
CA VAL A 175 -10.54 10.75 -11.43
C VAL A 175 -11.98 10.27 -11.27
N LYS A 176 -12.18 9.12 -10.60
CA LYS A 176 -13.53 8.59 -10.33
C LYS A 176 -14.37 9.51 -9.44
N ALA A 177 -13.73 10.22 -8.51
CA ALA A 177 -14.39 11.24 -7.68
C ALA A 177 -14.72 12.51 -8.46
N GLY A 178 -14.25 12.67 -9.69
CA GLY A 178 -14.48 13.82 -10.56
C GLY A 178 -13.54 14.99 -10.28
N ALA A 179 -12.36 14.73 -9.74
CA ALA A 179 -11.29 15.71 -9.63
C ALA A 179 -10.51 15.82 -10.96
N ARG A 180 -9.93 16.99 -11.21
CA ARG A 180 -8.93 17.19 -12.26
C ARG A 180 -7.57 16.80 -11.71
N VAL A 181 -6.89 15.83 -12.31
CA VAL A 181 -5.63 15.30 -11.78
C VAL A 181 -4.47 15.66 -12.71
N ALA A 182 -3.43 16.24 -12.13
CA ALA A 182 -2.13 16.40 -12.76
C ALA A 182 -1.09 15.51 -12.06
N VAL A 183 -0.15 14.99 -12.82
CA VAL A 183 0.92 14.11 -12.30
C VAL A 183 2.29 14.59 -12.75
N THR A 184 3.32 14.28 -11.97
CA THR A 184 4.71 14.51 -12.37
C THR A 184 5.49 13.19 -12.44
N SER A 185 6.45 13.09 -13.33
CA SER A 185 7.39 11.95 -13.42
C SER A 185 8.64 12.36 -14.20
N SER A 186 9.73 11.60 -14.08
CA SER A 186 10.89 11.66 -14.98
C SER A 186 10.83 10.64 -16.12
N SER A 187 9.74 9.88 -16.21
CA SER A 187 9.56 8.81 -17.18
C SER A 187 8.36 9.10 -18.06
N GLU A 188 8.58 9.23 -19.36
CA GLU A 188 7.54 9.44 -20.36
C GLU A 188 6.52 8.29 -20.37
N ASP A 189 6.97 7.03 -20.22
CA ASP A 189 6.07 5.89 -20.15
C ASP A 189 5.12 5.95 -18.95
N LYS A 190 5.60 6.44 -17.79
CA LYS A 190 4.77 6.61 -16.60
C LYS A 190 3.78 7.76 -16.76
N LEU A 191 4.17 8.84 -17.43
CA LEU A 191 3.27 9.96 -17.73
C LEU A 191 2.17 9.50 -18.69
N ARG A 192 2.53 8.80 -19.76
CA ARG A 192 1.56 8.24 -20.70
C ARG A 192 0.58 7.28 -20.04
N LEU A 193 1.07 6.36 -19.19
CA LEU A 193 0.19 5.46 -18.43
C LEU A 193 -0.78 6.24 -17.54
N ALA A 194 -0.31 7.29 -16.88
CA ALA A 194 -1.16 8.11 -16.03
C ALA A 194 -2.24 8.86 -16.84
N GLU A 195 -1.92 9.34 -18.02
CA GLU A 195 -2.86 9.98 -18.95
C GLU A 195 -3.90 8.97 -19.45
N GLU A 196 -3.51 7.75 -19.81
CA GLU A 196 -4.41 6.65 -20.17
C GLU A 196 -5.37 6.30 -19.01
N MET A 197 -4.90 6.46 -17.77
CA MET A 197 -5.70 6.27 -16.55
C MET A 197 -6.55 7.48 -16.16
N GLY A 198 -6.51 8.58 -16.93
CA GLY A 198 -7.35 9.74 -16.77
C GLY A 198 -6.69 10.97 -16.14
N ALA A 199 -5.37 11.01 -15.99
CA ALA A 199 -4.68 12.25 -15.65
C ALA A 199 -4.91 13.29 -16.76
N ALA A 200 -5.29 14.50 -16.37
CA ALA A 200 -5.53 15.59 -17.33
C ALA A 200 -4.23 16.22 -17.84
N VAL A 201 -3.16 16.14 -17.05
CA VAL A 201 -1.85 16.73 -17.34
C VAL A 201 -0.74 15.84 -16.78
N GLY A 202 0.27 15.58 -17.58
CA GLY A 202 1.53 14.92 -17.19
C GLY A 202 2.70 15.86 -17.40
N VAL A 203 3.55 16.07 -16.39
CA VAL A 203 4.72 16.96 -16.48
C VAL A 203 6.00 16.21 -16.10
N ASP A 204 7.01 16.32 -16.96
CA ASP A 204 8.36 15.86 -16.65
C ASP A 204 9.06 16.86 -15.74
N TYR A 205 9.35 16.45 -14.50
CA TYR A 205 10.01 17.29 -13.50
C TYR A 205 11.52 17.44 -13.72
N THR A 206 12.11 16.76 -14.70
CA THR A 206 13.53 16.90 -15.05
C THR A 206 13.79 18.07 -16.01
N VAL A 207 12.72 18.59 -16.63
CA VAL A 207 12.80 19.74 -17.53
C VAL A 207 12.82 21.03 -16.71
N PRO A 208 13.69 22.01 -17.05
CA PRO A 208 13.69 23.33 -16.39
C PRO A 208 12.29 23.97 -16.43
N ASP A 209 11.96 24.71 -15.37
CA ASP A 209 10.70 25.46 -15.22
C ASP A 209 9.44 24.58 -15.29
N TRP A 210 9.55 23.28 -14.95
CA TRP A 210 8.42 22.35 -14.96
C TRP A 210 7.28 22.80 -14.03
N GLU A 211 7.59 23.46 -12.91
CA GLU A 211 6.59 24.00 -11.97
C GLU A 211 5.76 25.11 -12.63
N LEU A 212 6.41 25.97 -13.42
CA LEU A 212 5.71 27.03 -14.16
C LEU A 212 4.79 26.42 -15.22
N ARG A 213 5.29 25.44 -15.97
CA ARG A 213 4.50 24.69 -16.94
C ARG A 213 3.30 24.00 -16.28
N LEU A 214 3.52 23.32 -15.16
CA LEU A 214 2.45 22.68 -14.40
C LEU A 214 1.38 23.72 -14.02
N ARG A 215 1.80 24.85 -13.45
CA ARG A 215 0.90 25.93 -13.04
C ARG A 215 0.12 26.52 -14.21
N ASP A 216 0.77 26.71 -15.35
CA ASP A 216 0.12 27.27 -16.55
C ASP A 216 -0.96 26.32 -17.09
N GLU A 217 -0.73 24.99 -16.97
CA GLU A 217 -1.68 23.96 -17.42
C GLU A 217 -2.88 23.78 -16.47
N ILE A 218 -2.67 23.83 -15.14
CA ILE A 218 -3.73 23.49 -14.18
C ILE A 218 -4.27 24.69 -13.39
N GLY A 219 -3.57 25.81 -13.36
CA GLY A 219 -3.85 26.92 -12.46
C GLY A 219 -3.39 26.62 -11.02
N GLU A 220 -4.27 26.87 -10.06
CA GLU A 220 -4.01 26.56 -8.65
C GLU A 220 -4.43 25.13 -8.33
N ALA A 221 -3.64 24.45 -7.48
CA ALA A 221 -3.97 23.14 -6.94
C ALA A 221 -4.72 23.27 -5.61
N ASP A 222 -5.84 22.56 -5.48
CA ASP A 222 -6.56 22.47 -4.21
C ASP A 222 -5.87 21.50 -3.25
N LEU A 223 -5.24 20.45 -3.79
CA LEU A 223 -4.57 19.41 -3.02
C LEU A 223 -3.30 18.94 -3.74
N VAL A 224 -2.26 18.66 -2.97
CA VAL A 224 -1.04 18.01 -3.45
C VAL A 224 -0.82 16.73 -2.68
N LEU A 225 -0.67 15.61 -3.40
CA LEU A 225 -0.26 14.33 -2.83
C LEU A 225 1.23 14.12 -3.12
N ASP A 226 2.03 14.19 -2.06
CA ASP A 226 3.45 13.87 -2.07
C ASP A 226 3.68 12.53 -1.36
N SER A 227 4.10 11.52 -2.11
CA SER A 227 4.40 10.17 -1.64
C SER A 227 5.80 9.68 -2.06
N VAL A 228 6.68 10.61 -2.42
CA VAL A 228 8.03 10.34 -2.95
C VAL A 228 9.11 10.45 -1.89
#